data_fa7d4241d18c2e08b3a03fc0d1922231
#
_entry.id   fa7d4241d18c2e08b3a03fc0d1922231
#
_cell.length_a   1.000
_cell.length_b   1.000
_cell.length_c   1.000
_cell.angle_alpha   90.00
_cell.angle_beta   90.00
_cell.angle_gamma   90.00
#
_symmetry.space_group_name_H-M   'P 1'
#
loop_
_entity.id
_entity.type
_entity.pdbx_description
1 polymer ?
#
loop_
_entity_poly.entity_id
_entity_poly.type
_entity_poly.pdbx_seq_one_letter_code
_entity_poly.pdbx_strand_id
1 'polypeptide(L)'
;MEIVNDISKQIIDLCAPVSGFLGMFFIPFVILTALLLLLFSKVSYRLLKIVLPLSATVLGAISGAGLIAPYVESGYPQIAEYADPTYVCMGVLAVVIALISFKSHTSAVLLVGACVGYEFIGRLAKDLLLSMPFILRIANDVIRLKSYTVGVIVCLIAMVVCAFLVHKYFKRLYVIVTSVGVSVAAVGAACALCFANTAFLATATLVGALVGLVIGMVFCYKQLGEVYADY
;
A
#
# COMPACT_ATOMS: atom_id res chain seq x y z
N MET A 1 -13.72 -8.71 -15.75
CA MET A 1 -12.75 -8.45 -16.85
C MET A 1 -12.41 -6.95 -16.98
N GLU A 2 -13.36 -6.02 -16.89
CA GLU A 2 -13.11 -4.58 -16.92
C GLU A 2 -12.10 -4.12 -15.86
N ILE A 3 -12.33 -4.47 -14.60
CA ILE A 3 -11.43 -4.11 -13.47
C ILE A 3 -9.99 -4.59 -13.73
N VAL A 4 -9.82 -5.82 -14.23
CA VAL A 4 -8.46 -6.35 -14.51
C VAL A 4 -7.82 -5.60 -15.67
N ASN A 5 -8.60 -5.20 -16.66
CA ASN A 5 -8.11 -4.40 -17.79
C ASN A 5 -7.68 -3.00 -17.34
N ASP A 6 -8.43 -2.37 -16.45
CA ASP A 6 -8.09 -1.05 -15.88
C ASP A 6 -6.83 -1.12 -15.02
N ILE A 7 -6.70 -2.13 -14.16
CA ILE A 7 -5.48 -2.37 -13.38
C ILE A 7 -4.28 -2.60 -14.31
N SER A 8 -4.46 -3.39 -15.37
CA SER A 8 -3.39 -3.66 -16.35
C SER A 8 -2.93 -2.39 -17.06
N LYS A 9 -3.85 -1.50 -17.44
CA LYS A 9 -3.54 -0.20 -18.03
C LYS A 9 -2.79 0.69 -17.04
N GLN A 10 -3.24 0.78 -15.79
CA GLN A 10 -2.55 1.55 -14.74
C GLN A 10 -1.11 1.05 -14.52
N ILE A 11 -0.88 -0.28 -14.56
CA ILE A 11 0.47 -0.84 -14.46
C ILE A 11 1.32 -0.39 -15.65
N ILE A 12 0.78 -0.43 -16.87
CA ILE A 12 1.49 0.01 -18.07
C ILE A 12 1.85 1.50 -17.98
N ASP A 13 0.89 2.34 -17.60
CA ASP A 13 1.10 3.78 -17.47
C ASP A 13 2.13 4.13 -16.39
N LEU A 14 2.10 3.41 -15.27
CA LEU A 14 3.06 3.57 -14.18
C LEU A 14 4.47 3.13 -14.58
N CYS A 15 4.58 2.11 -15.42
CA CYS A 15 5.86 1.60 -15.92
C CYS A 15 6.38 2.37 -17.15
N ALA A 16 5.53 3.12 -17.85
CA ALA A 16 5.87 3.81 -19.09
C ALA A 16 7.14 4.67 -19.03
N PRO A 17 7.34 5.55 -18.01
CA PRO A 17 8.55 6.38 -17.94
C PRO A 17 9.82 5.54 -17.76
N VAL A 18 9.76 4.46 -16.97
CA VAL A 18 10.92 3.58 -16.71
C VAL A 18 11.15 2.63 -17.88
N SER A 19 10.09 2.10 -18.49
CA SER A 19 10.18 1.25 -19.67
C SER A 19 10.74 2.00 -20.89
N GLY A 20 10.37 3.28 -21.05
CA GLY A 20 10.94 4.13 -22.09
C GLY A 20 12.46 4.34 -21.94
N PHE A 21 12.95 4.46 -20.69
CA PHE A 21 14.38 4.61 -20.41
C PHE A 21 15.15 3.31 -20.58
N LEU A 22 14.64 2.18 -20.12
CA LEU A 22 15.30 0.88 -20.18
C LEU A 22 15.05 0.11 -21.49
N GLY A 23 14.02 0.52 -22.26
CA GLY A 23 13.67 -0.14 -23.52
C GLY A 23 13.41 -1.63 -23.34
N MET A 24 14.02 -2.45 -24.23
CA MET A 24 13.86 -3.91 -24.20
C MET A 24 14.41 -4.60 -22.95
N PHE A 25 15.27 -3.93 -22.19
CA PHE A 25 15.84 -4.48 -20.94
C PHE A 25 14.92 -4.30 -19.74
N PHE A 26 13.80 -3.60 -19.87
CA PHE A 26 12.89 -3.33 -18.74
C PHE A 26 12.33 -4.60 -18.12
N ILE A 27 11.80 -5.53 -18.94
CA ILE A 27 11.22 -6.78 -18.44
C ILE A 27 12.27 -7.67 -17.78
N PRO A 28 13.43 -7.96 -18.40
CA PRO A 28 14.51 -8.68 -17.73
C PRO A 28 14.98 -8.00 -16.43
N PHE A 29 15.04 -6.67 -16.40
CA PHE A 29 15.40 -5.91 -15.20
C PHE A 29 14.42 -6.09 -14.06
N VAL A 30 13.11 -6.01 -14.33
CA VAL A 30 12.05 -6.23 -13.32
C VAL A 30 12.11 -7.66 -12.78
N ILE A 31 12.24 -8.65 -13.67
CA ILE A 31 12.34 -10.07 -13.28
C ILE A 31 13.59 -10.32 -12.45
N LEU A 32 14.74 -9.80 -12.88
CA LEU A 32 16.01 -9.94 -12.17
C LEU A 32 15.95 -9.30 -10.78
N THR A 33 15.39 -8.08 -10.68
CA THR A 33 15.22 -7.38 -9.40
C THR A 33 14.30 -8.17 -8.46
N ALA A 34 13.19 -8.70 -8.97
CA ALA A 34 12.28 -9.53 -8.19
C ALA A 34 12.97 -10.82 -7.71
N LEU A 35 13.71 -11.50 -8.58
CA LEU A 35 14.49 -12.70 -8.22
C LEU A 35 15.55 -12.38 -7.17
N LEU A 36 16.27 -11.27 -7.30
CA LEU A 36 17.26 -10.84 -6.32
C LEU A 36 16.60 -10.57 -4.96
N LEU A 37 15.47 -9.87 -4.92
CA LEU A 37 14.73 -9.63 -3.68
C LEU A 37 14.23 -10.92 -3.03
N LEU A 38 13.81 -11.91 -3.82
CA LEU A 38 13.35 -13.21 -3.34
C LEU A 38 14.49 -14.10 -2.83
N LEU A 39 15.62 -14.10 -3.54
CA LEU A 39 16.77 -14.93 -3.19
C LEU A 39 17.58 -14.39 -2.01
N PHE A 40 17.64 -13.07 -1.88
CA PHE A 40 18.43 -12.39 -0.86
C PHE A 40 17.56 -11.77 0.24
N SER A 41 16.71 -12.57 0.87
CA SER A 41 15.82 -12.11 1.94
C SER A 41 16.53 -11.40 3.10
N LYS A 42 17.77 -11.83 3.44
CA LYS A 42 18.59 -11.16 4.47
C LYS A 42 19.03 -9.75 4.05
N VAL A 43 19.36 -9.54 2.77
CA VAL A 43 19.71 -8.22 2.21
C VAL A 43 18.45 -7.35 2.16
N SER A 44 17.33 -7.92 1.72
CA SER A 44 16.03 -7.26 1.70
C SER A 44 15.63 -6.78 3.09
N TYR A 45 15.84 -7.58 4.13
CA TYR A 45 15.54 -7.19 5.51
C TYR A 45 16.44 -6.04 6.02
N ARG A 46 17.71 -5.97 5.58
CA ARG A 46 18.59 -4.83 5.90
C ARG A 46 18.15 -3.55 5.19
N LEU A 47 17.79 -3.66 3.91
CA LEU A 47 17.24 -2.53 3.15
C LEU A 47 15.93 -2.01 3.74
N LEU A 48 15.16 -2.88 4.37
CA LEU A 48 13.91 -2.51 5.03
C LEU A 48 14.11 -1.43 6.11
N LYS A 49 15.25 -1.41 6.79
CA LYS A 49 15.58 -0.38 7.79
C LYS A 49 15.59 1.05 7.19
N ILE A 50 15.81 1.15 5.89
CA ILE A 50 15.81 2.43 5.16
C ILE A 50 14.47 2.62 4.44
N VAL A 51 14.01 1.58 3.76
CA VAL A 51 12.78 1.64 2.94
C VAL A 51 11.54 1.86 3.81
N LEU A 52 11.48 1.23 4.99
CA LEU A 52 10.32 1.35 5.88
C LEU A 52 10.08 2.77 6.40
N PRO A 53 11.08 3.49 6.94
CA PRO A 53 10.91 4.90 7.32
C PRO A 53 10.53 5.79 6.14
N LEU A 54 11.10 5.56 4.95
CA LEU A 54 10.73 6.29 3.74
C LEU A 54 9.27 6.02 3.34
N SER A 55 8.87 4.75 3.32
CA SER A 55 7.48 4.39 3.03
C SER A 55 6.51 4.97 4.06
N ALA A 56 6.84 4.93 5.35
CA ALA A 56 6.05 5.52 6.42
C ALA A 56 5.90 7.04 6.21
N THR A 57 6.99 7.71 5.81
CA THR A 57 6.99 9.15 5.55
C THR A 57 6.08 9.51 4.38
N VAL A 58 6.23 8.82 3.26
CA VAL A 58 5.43 9.10 2.05
C VAL A 58 3.95 8.78 2.28
N LEU A 59 3.65 7.57 2.74
CA LEU A 59 2.26 7.15 2.99
C LEU A 59 1.61 8.01 4.07
N GLY A 60 2.32 8.26 5.18
CA GLY A 60 1.80 9.07 6.28
C GLY A 60 1.58 10.52 5.90
N ALA A 61 2.46 11.11 5.08
CA ALA A 61 2.29 12.47 4.59
C ALA A 61 1.07 12.60 3.66
N ILE A 62 0.90 11.65 2.74
CA ILE A 62 -0.25 11.63 1.80
C ILE A 62 -1.56 11.41 2.56
N SER A 63 -1.64 10.36 3.37
CA SER A 63 -2.86 10.03 4.13
C SER A 63 -3.20 11.11 5.15
N GLY A 64 -2.20 11.63 5.85
CA GLY A 64 -2.37 12.69 6.84
C GLY A 64 -2.77 14.02 6.21
N ALA A 65 -2.19 14.39 5.07
CA ALA A 65 -2.59 15.58 4.34
C ALA A 65 -4.06 15.50 3.88
N GLY A 66 -4.49 14.37 3.34
CA GLY A 66 -5.89 14.15 2.96
C GLY A 66 -6.88 14.30 4.12
N LEU A 67 -6.44 14.01 5.36
CA LEU A 67 -7.24 14.19 6.56
C LEU A 67 -7.27 15.63 7.06
N ILE A 68 -6.13 16.32 7.04
CA ILE A 68 -5.92 17.62 7.73
C ILE A 68 -6.20 18.79 6.80
N ALA A 69 -5.88 18.69 5.50
CA ALA A 69 -6.01 19.79 4.55
C ALA A 69 -7.42 20.44 4.53
N PRO A 70 -8.56 19.71 4.56
CA PRO A 70 -9.87 20.32 4.59
C PRO A 70 -10.12 21.18 5.83
N TYR A 71 -9.52 20.82 6.97
CA TYR A 71 -9.63 21.60 8.20
C TYR A 71 -8.75 22.86 8.17
N VAL A 72 -7.57 22.76 7.55
CA VAL A 72 -6.68 23.91 7.36
C VAL A 72 -7.32 24.91 6.39
N GLU A 73 -7.88 24.44 5.29
CA GLU A 73 -8.57 25.27 4.32
C GLU A 73 -9.76 26.03 4.95
N SER A 74 -10.57 25.34 5.76
CA SER A 74 -11.71 25.95 6.43
C SER A 74 -11.32 26.90 7.56
N GLY A 75 -10.23 26.61 8.30
CA GLY A 75 -9.78 27.40 9.44
C GLY A 75 -8.85 28.57 9.08
N TYR A 76 -8.10 28.43 8.02
CA TYR A 76 -7.08 29.39 7.57
C TYR A 76 -7.12 29.61 6.08
N PRO A 77 -8.16 30.29 5.55
CA PRO A 77 -8.33 30.49 4.10
C PRO A 77 -7.19 31.29 3.47
N GLN A 78 -6.48 32.09 4.26
CA GLN A 78 -5.32 32.87 3.80
C GLN A 78 -4.17 31.98 3.27
N ILE A 79 -4.04 30.74 3.77
CA ILE A 79 -3.02 29.81 3.29
C ILE A 79 -3.31 29.40 1.83
N ALA A 80 -4.59 29.23 1.49
CA ALA A 80 -5.02 28.87 0.15
C ALA A 80 -4.69 29.95 -0.92
N GLU A 81 -4.48 31.20 -0.51
CA GLU A 81 -4.07 32.28 -1.41
C GLU A 81 -2.61 32.16 -1.86
N TYR A 82 -1.75 31.54 -1.04
CA TYR A 82 -0.31 31.44 -1.31
C TYR A 82 0.10 30.06 -1.79
N ALA A 83 -0.53 28.98 -1.30
CA ALA A 83 -0.21 27.61 -1.68
C ALA A 83 -1.42 26.69 -1.44
N ASP A 84 -1.52 25.61 -2.21
CA ASP A 84 -2.52 24.58 -1.97
C ASP A 84 -2.32 23.98 -0.57
N PRO A 85 -3.34 24.05 0.32
CA PRO A 85 -3.26 23.54 1.68
C PRO A 85 -2.83 22.07 1.77
N THR A 86 -3.17 21.27 0.77
CA THR A 86 -2.80 19.85 0.70
C THR A 86 -1.30 19.66 0.62
N TYR A 87 -0.61 20.41 -0.24
CA TYR A 87 0.84 20.32 -0.37
C TYR A 87 1.58 20.89 0.83
N VAL A 88 1.06 21.95 1.44
CA VAL A 88 1.61 22.51 2.68
C VAL A 88 1.53 21.47 3.80
N CYS A 89 0.35 20.89 4.02
CA CYS A 89 0.15 19.83 5.01
C CYS A 89 1.04 18.62 4.74
N MET A 90 1.14 18.19 3.46
CA MET A 90 1.98 17.06 3.07
C MET A 90 3.45 17.33 3.39
N GLY A 91 3.96 18.53 3.10
CA GLY A 91 5.34 18.91 3.39
C GLY A 91 5.64 18.90 4.89
N VAL A 92 4.79 19.52 5.70
CA VAL A 92 4.95 19.58 7.17
C VAL A 92 4.88 18.17 7.76
N LEU A 93 3.88 17.38 7.38
CA LEU A 93 3.72 16.02 7.86
C LEU A 93 4.88 15.11 7.43
N ALA A 94 5.39 15.27 6.21
CA ALA A 94 6.55 14.51 5.74
C ALA A 94 7.75 14.71 6.66
N VAL A 95 8.06 15.96 7.05
CA VAL A 95 9.17 16.27 7.96
C VAL A 95 8.93 15.64 9.33
N VAL A 96 7.75 15.83 9.92
CA VAL A 96 7.43 15.30 11.26
C VAL A 96 7.49 13.77 11.29
N ILE A 97 6.86 13.13 10.30
CA ILE A 97 6.82 11.67 10.20
C ILE A 97 8.20 11.11 9.91
N ALA A 98 9.01 11.76 9.06
CA ALA A 98 10.40 11.37 8.84
C ALA A 98 11.20 11.34 10.13
N LEU A 99 11.17 12.42 10.91
CA LEU A 99 11.89 12.50 12.17
C LEU A 99 11.50 11.38 13.14
N ILE A 100 10.21 11.05 13.25
CA ILE A 100 9.71 9.98 14.10
C ILE A 100 10.10 8.60 13.55
N SER A 101 9.95 8.38 12.26
CA SER A 101 10.17 7.10 11.61
C SER A 101 11.65 6.70 11.55
N PHE A 102 12.54 7.66 11.30
CA PHE A 102 13.98 7.39 11.29
C PHE A 102 14.56 7.21 12.70
N LYS A 103 13.94 7.82 13.72
CA LYS A 103 14.36 7.64 15.11
C LYS A 103 14.02 6.25 15.65
N SER A 104 12.91 5.66 15.25
CA SER A 104 12.40 4.38 15.78
C SER A 104 11.81 3.51 14.69
N HIS A 105 12.42 2.33 14.47
CA HIS A 105 11.89 1.30 13.57
C HIS A 105 10.46 0.87 13.94
N THR A 106 10.19 0.76 15.24
CA THR A 106 8.85 0.43 15.75
C THR A 106 7.81 1.45 15.34
N SER A 107 8.15 2.76 15.44
CA SER A 107 7.26 3.84 15.01
C SER A 107 7.00 3.80 13.51
N ALA A 108 8.02 3.50 12.71
CA ALA A 108 7.85 3.34 11.25
C ALA A 108 6.89 2.18 10.92
N VAL A 109 7.02 1.03 11.59
CA VAL A 109 6.13 -0.14 11.42
C VAL A 109 4.68 0.22 11.79
N LEU A 110 4.48 0.87 12.93
CA LEU A 110 3.16 1.30 13.39
C LEU A 110 2.52 2.29 12.43
N LEU A 111 3.28 3.25 11.92
CA LEU A 111 2.79 4.25 10.95
C LEU A 111 2.39 3.60 9.62
N VAL A 112 3.21 2.71 9.07
CA VAL A 112 2.84 1.97 7.85
C VAL A 112 1.57 1.16 8.08
N GLY A 113 1.48 0.44 9.21
CA GLY A 113 0.28 -0.32 9.57
C GLY A 113 -0.96 0.57 9.73
N ALA A 114 -0.80 1.74 10.33
CA ALA A 114 -1.87 2.74 10.47
C ALA A 114 -2.36 3.26 9.12
N CYS A 115 -1.43 3.64 8.22
CA CYS A 115 -1.77 4.12 6.88
C CYS A 115 -2.48 3.06 6.05
N VAL A 116 -1.97 1.82 6.05
CA VAL A 116 -2.61 0.68 5.36
C VAL A 116 -4.01 0.42 5.95
N GLY A 117 -4.11 0.45 7.29
CA GLY A 117 -5.38 0.27 7.99
C GLY A 117 -6.40 1.34 7.62
N TYR A 118 -6.00 2.59 7.55
CA TYR A 118 -6.89 3.70 7.20
C TYR A 118 -7.28 3.68 5.72
N GLU A 119 -6.29 3.67 4.81
CA GLU A 119 -6.52 3.88 3.37
C GLU A 119 -7.16 2.67 2.68
N PHE A 120 -6.77 1.46 3.03
CA PHE A 120 -7.27 0.26 2.36
C PHE A 120 -8.37 -0.40 3.17
N ILE A 121 -8.08 -0.86 4.38
CA ILE A 121 -9.02 -1.67 5.16
C ILE A 121 -10.15 -0.82 5.71
N GLY A 122 -9.85 0.38 6.17
CA GLY A 122 -10.84 1.32 6.72
C GLY A 122 -11.82 1.79 5.65
N ARG A 123 -11.34 2.17 4.47
CA ARG A 123 -12.20 2.59 3.36
C ARG A 123 -13.08 1.43 2.88
N LEU A 124 -12.50 0.25 2.68
CA LEU A 124 -13.26 -0.93 2.27
C LEU A 124 -14.33 -1.31 3.31
N ALA A 125 -13.97 -1.34 4.59
CA ALA A 125 -14.90 -1.61 5.69
C ALA A 125 -16.00 -0.55 5.79
N LYS A 126 -15.65 0.73 5.63
CA LYS A 126 -16.60 1.84 5.57
C LYS A 126 -17.61 1.65 4.45
N ASP A 127 -17.14 1.39 3.22
CA ASP A 127 -18.01 1.25 2.06
C ASP A 127 -18.93 0.04 2.21
N LEU A 128 -18.42 -1.06 2.74
CA LEU A 128 -19.18 -2.26 3.02
C LEU A 128 -20.23 -2.05 4.12
N LEU A 129 -19.88 -1.36 5.21
CA LEU A 129 -20.80 -1.05 6.30
C LEU A 129 -21.88 -0.05 5.89
N LEU A 130 -21.51 0.99 5.14
CA LEU A 130 -22.46 1.98 4.66
C LEU A 130 -23.36 1.45 3.53
N SER A 131 -23.00 0.36 2.86
CA SER A 131 -23.90 -0.32 1.93
C SER A 131 -24.99 -1.14 2.61
N MET A 132 -24.87 -1.40 3.93
CA MET A 132 -25.84 -2.18 4.70
C MET A 132 -26.95 -1.28 5.32
N PRO A 133 -28.19 -1.32 4.81
CA PRO A 133 -29.27 -0.42 5.26
C PRO A 133 -29.61 -0.58 6.75
N PHE A 134 -29.41 -1.77 7.31
CA PHE A 134 -29.62 -2.04 8.73
C PHE A 134 -28.67 -1.25 9.64
N ILE A 135 -27.40 -1.17 9.27
CA ILE A 135 -26.36 -0.44 10.04
C ILE A 135 -26.62 1.06 9.98
N LEU A 136 -27.00 1.58 8.81
CA LEU A 136 -27.36 2.99 8.66
C LEU A 136 -28.58 3.37 9.53
N ARG A 137 -29.59 2.50 9.64
CA ARG A 137 -30.74 2.74 10.54
C ARG A 137 -30.31 2.79 12.00
N ILE A 138 -29.53 1.82 12.47
CA ILE A 138 -29.02 1.83 13.85
C ILE A 138 -28.19 3.09 14.12
N ALA A 139 -27.32 3.48 13.20
CA ALA A 139 -26.46 4.65 13.36
C ALA A 139 -27.30 5.95 13.45
N ASN A 140 -28.29 6.10 12.57
CA ASN A 140 -29.11 7.32 12.51
C ASN A 140 -30.20 7.36 13.61
N ASP A 141 -30.89 6.25 13.84
CA ASP A 141 -32.09 6.23 14.71
C ASP A 141 -31.75 5.97 16.18
N VAL A 142 -30.75 5.14 16.46
CA VAL A 142 -30.36 4.77 17.84
C VAL A 142 -29.23 5.65 18.35
N ILE A 143 -28.15 5.82 17.56
CA ILE A 143 -26.93 6.51 18.00
C ILE A 143 -26.96 7.99 17.60
N ARG A 144 -27.84 8.39 16.68
CA ARG A 144 -27.94 9.77 16.11
C ARG A 144 -26.62 10.26 15.48
N LEU A 145 -25.80 9.37 14.97
CA LEU A 145 -24.57 9.69 14.28
C LEU A 145 -24.83 9.84 12.78
N LYS A 146 -24.28 10.90 12.19
CA LYS A 146 -24.28 11.07 10.73
C LYS A 146 -23.45 9.96 10.07
N SER A 147 -23.87 9.45 8.91
CA SER A 147 -23.13 8.41 8.13
C SER A 147 -21.65 8.73 7.96
N TYR A 148 -21.31 9.99 7.75
CA TYR A 148 -19.92 10.43 7.66
C TYR A 148 -19.12 10.13 8.93
N THR A 149 -19.70 10.43 10.11
CA THR A 149 -19.05 10.20 11.41
C THR A 149 -18.82 8.72 11.66
N VAL A 150 -19.80 7.87 11.30
CA VAL A 150 -19.64 6.40 11.38
C VAL A 150 -18.48 5.94 10.48
N GLY A 151 -18.40 6.44 9.26
CA GLY A 151 -17.32 6.13 8.34
C GLY A 151 -15.94 6.50 8.91
N VAL A 152 -15.80 7.69 9.50
CA VAL A 152 -14.52 8.12 10.12
C VAL A 152 -14.15 7.21 11.30
N ILE A 153 -15.12 6.88 12.17
CA ILE A 153 -14.88 5.98 13.30
C ILE A 153 -14.38 4.60 12.83
N VAL A 154 -15.03 4.05 11.81
CA VAL A 154 -14.61 2.75 11.23
C VAL A 154 -13.18 2.81 10.69
N CYS A 155 -12.82 3.87 9.96
CA CYS A 155 -11.47 4.06 9.46
C CYS A 155 -10.44 4.20 10.59
N LEU A 156 -10.77 4.93 11.68
CA LEU A 156 -9.90 5.08 12.83
C LEU A 156 -9.71 3.76 13.59
N ILE A 157 -10.77 2.98 13.78
CA ILE A 157 -10.67 1.65 14.38
C ILE A 157 -9.79 0.74 13.53
N ALA A 158 -10.02 0.69 12.22
CA ALA A 158 -9.20 -0.10 11.30
C ALA A 158 -7.72 0.34 11.34
N MET A 159 -7.46 1.64 11.41
CA MET A 159 -6.11 2.20 11.54
C MET A 159 -5.39 1.64 12.79
N VAL A 160 -6.04 1.72 13.96
CA VAL A 160 -5.45 1.27 15.23
C VAL A 160 -5.25 -0.24 15.25
N VAL A 161 -6.25 -1.01 14.83
CA VAL A 161 -6.19 -2.47 14.78
C VAL A 161 -5.08 -2.94 13.84
N CYS A 162 -5.01 -2.37 12.64
CA CYS A 162 -3.97 -2.73 11.67
C CYS A 162 -2.58 -2.32 12.13
N ALA A 163 -2.40 -1.14 12.73
CA ALA A 163 -1.13 -0.75 13.31
C ALA A 163 -0.62 -1.77 14.31
N PHE A 164 -1.49 -2.22 15.21
CA PHE A 164 -1.15 -3.21 16.22
C PHE A 164 -0.87 -4.60 15.64
N LEU A 165 -1.68 -5.07 14.68
CA LEU A 165 -1.50 -6.35 14.01
C LEU A 165 -0.20 -6.37 13.19
N VAL A 166 0.05 -5.31 12.42
CA VAL A 166 1.29 -5.18 11.64
C VAL A 166 2.49 -5.17 12.57
N HIS A 167 2.46 -4.43 13.66
CA HIS A 167 3.55 -4.42 14.63
C HIS A 167 3.81 -5.81 15.24
N LYS A 168 2.75 -6.48 15.71
CA LYS A 168 2.85 -7.81 16.34
C LYS A 168 3.36 -8.88 15.39
N TYR A 169 2.91 -8.86 14.13
CA TYR A 169 3.23 -9.90 13.14
C TYR A 169 4.20 -9.41 12.06
N PHE A 170 4.91 -8.31 12.30
CA PHE A 170 5.70 -7.61 11.29
C PHE A 170 6.62 -8.53 10.49
N LYS A 171 7.41 -9.36 11.16
CA LYS A 171 8.36 -10.27 10.48
C LYS A 171 7.66 -11.24 9.53
N ARG A 172 6.54 -11.84 9.97
CA ARG A 172 5.75 -12.78 9.14
C ARG A 172 5.08 -12.08 7.98
N LEU A 173 4.45 -10.96 8.25
CA LEU A 173 3.80 -10.13 7.20
C LEU A 173 4.82 -9.66 6.19
N TYR A 174 6.00 -9.25 6.62
CA TYR A 174 7.06 -8.84 5.73
C TYR A 174 7.47 -9.97 4.77
N VAL A 175 7.70 -11.19 5.27
CA VAL A 175 8.04 -12.35 4.43
C VAL A 175 6.91 -12.65 3.44
N ILE A 176 5.65 -12.62 3.89
CA ILE A 176 4.50 -12.87 3.01
C ILE A 176 4.42 -11.80 1.92
N VAL A 177 4.46 -10.52 2.31
CA VAL A 177 4.33 -9.40 1.37
C VAL A 177 5.48 -9.36 0.37
N THR A 178 6.72 -9.60 0.82
CA THR A 178 7.87 -9.59 -0.09
C THR A 178 7.89 -10.82 -0.99
N SER A 179 7.59 -12.01 -0.50
CA SER A 179 7.61 -13.22 -1.31
C SER A 179 6.42 -13.28 -2.27
N VAL A 180 5.20 -13.14 -1.75
CA VAL A 180 3.99 -13.26 -2.56
C VAL A 180 3.72 -11.98 -3.35
N GLY A 181 3.76 -10.83 -2.68
CA GLY A 181 3.44 -9.54 -3.30
C GLY A 181 4.42 -9.19 -4.41
N VAL A 182 5.72 -9.34 -4.17
CA VAL A 182 6.75 -9.06 -5.19
C VAL A 182 6.64 -10.03 -6.36
N SER A 183 6.40 -11.32 -6.12
CA SER A 183 6.25 -12.31 -7.19
C SER A 183 5.01 -12.05 -8.05
N VAL A 184 3.87 -11.76 -7.42
CA VAL A 184 2.61 -11.45 -8.12
C VAL A 184 2.77 -10.15 -8.93
N ALA A 185 3.35 -9.12 -8.34
CA ALA A 185 3.55 -7.85 -9.01
C ALA A 185 4.54 -7.97 -10.18
N ALA A 186 5.68 -8.65 -10.00
CA ALA A 186 6.70 -8.79 -11.02
C ALA A 186 6.22 -9.63 -12.21
N VAL A 187 5.62 -10.79 -11.96
CA VAL A 187 5.14 -11.67 -13.06
C VAL A 187 3.90 -11.08 -13.71
N GLY A 188 2.97 -10.50 -12.92
CA GLY A 188 1.80 -9.80 -13.45
C GLY A 188 2.17 -8.61 -14.32
N ALA A 189 3.10 -7.75 -13.86
CA ALA A 189 3.59 -6.61 -14.63
C ALA A 189 4.34 -7.05 -15.90
N ALA A 190 5.18 -8.07 -15.81
CA ALA A 190 5.88 -8.61 -16.99
C ALA A 190 4.89 -9.13 -18.05
N CYS A 191 3.85 -9.86 -17.63
CA CYS A 191 2.79 -10.31 -18.54
C CYS A 191 1.99 -9.12 -19.12
N ALA A 192 1.63 -8.13 -18.31
CA ALA A 192 0.93 -6.93 -18.78
C ALA A 192 1.73 -6.18 -19.84
N LEU A 193 3.04 -6.02 -19.64
CA LEU A 193 3.91 -5.33 -20.59
C LEU A 193 4.13 -6.14 -21.88
N CYS A 194 4.30 -7.47 -21.78
CA CYS A 194 4.45 -8.33 -22.96
C CYS A 194 3.20 -8.33 -23.85
N PHE A 195 2.01 -8.20 -23.27
CA PHE A 195 0.73 -8.28 -23.97
C PHE A 195 0.00 -6.92 -24.06
N ALA A 196 0.71 -5.80 -23.82
CA ALA A 196 0.13 -4.46 -23.73
C ALA A 196 -0.73 -4.06 -24.95
N ASN A 197 -0.32 -4.48 -26.14
CA ASN A 197 -0.99 -4.12 -27.41
C ASN A 197 -1.90 -5.26 -27.93
N THR A 198 -2.30 -6.20 -27.10
CA THR A 198 -3.11 -7.35 -27.54
C THR A 198 -4.48 -7.36 -26.85
N ALA A 199 -5.46 -8.01 -27.50
CA ALA A 199 -6.77 -8.25 -26.89
C ALA A 199 -6.70 -9.15 -25.64
N PHE A 200 -5.58 -9.84 -25.42
CA PHE A 200 -5.37 -10.76 -24.30
C PHE A 200 -4.73 -10.10 -23.05
N LEU A 201 -4.55 -8.78 -23.04
CA LEU A 201 -3.91 -8.05 -21.94
C LEU A 201 -4.44 -8.46 -20.54
N ALA A 202 -5.76 -8.39 -20.36
CA ALA A 202 -6.38 -8.70 -19.06
C ALA A 202 -6.19 -10.18 -18.67
N THR A 203 -6.32 -11.10 -19.61
CA THR A 203 -6.15 -12.54 -19.37
C THR A 203 -4.68 -12.85 -19.06
N ALA A 204 -3.74 -12.30 -19.82
CA ALA A 204 -2.32 -12.50 -19.61
C ALA A 204 -1.86 -11.95 -18.26
N THR A 205 -2.33 -10.76 -17.86
CA THR A 205 -2.01 -10.17 -16.55
C THR A 205 -2.55 -11.05 -15.42
N LEU A 206 -3.76 -11.55 -15.54
CA LEU A 206 -4.39 -12.41 -14.53
C LEU A 206 -3.66 -13.76 -14.41
N VAL A 207 -3.33 -14.39 -15.52
CA VAL A 207 -2.55 -15.64 -15.55
C VAL A 207 -1.15 -15.38 -14.97
N GLY A 208 -0.50 -14.28 -15.33
CA GLY A 208 0.79 -13.88 -14.78
C GLY A 208 0.73 -13.67 -13.26
N ALA A 209 -0.32 -13.02 -12.76
CA ALA A 209 -0.51 -12.84 -11.33
C ALA A 209 -0.73 -14.18 -10.59
N LEU A 210 -1.49 -15.11 -11.15
CA LEU A 210 -1.68 -16.45 -10.59
C LEU A 210 -0.37 -17.27 -10.57
N VAL A 211 0.41 -17.23 -11.65
CA VAL A 211 1.74 -17.87 -11.69
C VAL A 211 2.66 -17.23 -10.65
N GLY A 212 2.68 -15.90 -10.56
CA GLY A 212 3.44 -15.16 -9.54
C GLY A 212 3.03 -15.54 -8.12
N LEU A 213 1.74 -15.76 -7.87
CA LEU A 213 1.22 -16.20 -6.58
C LEU A 213 1.77 -17.60 -6.21
N VAL A 214 1.75 -18.56 -7.13
CA VAL A 214 2.30 -19.91 -6.90
C VAL A 214 3.80 -19.85 -6.59
N ILE A 215 4.56 -19.10 -7.39
CA ILE A 215 6.00 -18.89 -7.17
C ILE A 215 6.24 -18.25 -5.80
N GLY A 216 5.49 -17.19 -5.49
CA GLY A 216 5.58 -16.47 -4.21
C GLY A 216 5.27 -17.36 -3.01
N MET A 217 4.28 -18.26 -3.10
CA MET A 217 3.97 -19.22 -2.03
C MET A 217 5.13 -20.19 -1.77
N VAL A 218 5.76 -20.70 -2.80
CA VAL A 218 6.93 -21.61 -2.66
C VAL A 218 8.08 -20.90 -1.95
N PHE A 219 8.40 -19.66 -2.36
CA PHE A 219 9.44 -18.86 -1.71
C PHE A 219 9.06 -18.46 -0.29
N CYS A 220 7.80 -18.10 -0.05
CA CYS A 220 7.29 -17.77 1.27
C CYS A 220 7.46 -18.94 2.24
N TYR A 221 7.10 -20.15 1.83
CA TYR A 221 7.25 -21.36 2.65
C TYR A 221 8.73 -21.59 3.03
N LYS A 222 9.65 -21.47 2.06
CA LYS A 222 11.08 -21.62 2.31
C LYS A 222 11.61 -20.56 3.29
N GLN A 223 11.29 -19.29 3.06
CA GLN A 223 11.76 -18.18 3.89
C GLN A 223 11.18 -18.19 5.30
N LEU A 224 9.91 -18.61 5.47
CA LEU A 224 9.33 -18.80 6.79
C LEU A 224 10.06 -19.91 7.57
N GLY A 225 10.46 -21.00 6.92
CA GLY A 225 11.28 -22.05 7.51
C GLY A 225 12.63 -21.52 8.02
N GLU A 226 13.31 -20.68 7.25
CA GLU A 226 14.58 -20.07 7.65
C GLU A 226 14.40 -19.07 8.81
N VAL A 227 13.34 -18.26 8.81
CA VAL A 227 13.05 -17.32 9.92
C VAL A 227 12.72 -18.04 11.23
N TYR A 228 12.17 -19.25 11.19
CA TYR A 228 11.90 -20.05 12.37
C TYR A 228 13.10 -20.89 12.84
N ALA A 229 14.05 -21.18 11.98
CA ALA A 229 15.27 -21.91 12.34
C ALA A 229 16.29 -21.04 13.11
N ASP A 230 16.18 -19.72 13.00
CA ASP A 230 17.04 -18.77 13.72
C ASP A 230 16.52 -18.43 15.14
N TYR A 231 15.53 -19.17 15.67
CA TYR A 231 14.99 -19.12 17.04
C TYR A 231 15.13 -20.48 17.72
#